data_295d13940ea1707785e025e44c014534
#
_entry.id   295d13940ea1707785e025e44c014534
#
_cell.length_a   1.000
_cell.length_b   1.000
_cell.length_c   1.000
_cell.angle_alpha   90.00
_cell.angle_beta   90.00
_cell.angle_gamma   90.00
#
_symmetry.space_group_name_H-M   'P 1'
#
loop_
_entity.id
_entity.type
_entity.pdbx_description
1 polymer ?
#
loop_
_entity_poly.entity_id
_entity_poly.type
_entity_poly.pdbx_seq_one_letter_code
_entity_poly.pdbx_strand_id
1 'polypeptide(L)'
;MSRHRIVIIGSGFAGLTAARRLKNADADITILARTSHHLFQPLLYQVATGILSEGDIAPTTREILRGQKNVTVLQALVEEIDVETRTVKWRNHNKHERTEYDTLIVAAGAGQSYFGNDHFAVFAPGMKTIDDALELRARIFGAFELAEIETDPTAVDKLLTFVVVGAGPTGVEMAGQIRELASHTLKGEFRNIDPTKARVILVDGAEHPLPPFGEELGLKTEEALAKLGVEMKMNAFVTGVDSEGVTLKYKSGEEERIESVCKVWAAGVAASPLGRALGGATGAEVDRAGRVTVNKDLTLPGHPEIFVLGDMMAFPGVPGVAQGAIQSARFAADTIAARLAGSAPKATEFVYNDKGSMATIARFKAVVKMGNTKLTGFVAWVAWCFLHLLYIVGFKSQVGTLVSWFFSFLSGARPQRTTTNQQLVGRLALEQLGAGASGKLVVGEDVAEEQAQED
;
A
#
# COMPACT_ATOMS: atom_id res chain seq x y z
N MET A 1 -12.15 -14.82 37.20
CA MET A 1 -11.12 -13.88 36.71
C MET A 1 -11.48 -13.48 35.30
N SER A 2 -11.35 -12.20 34.91
CA SER A 2 -11.52 -11.79 33.53
C SER A 2 -10.43 -12.43 32.69
N ARG A 3 -10.74 -12.82 31.43
CA ARG A 3 -9.73 -13.35 30.49
C ARG A 3 -8.74 -12.25 30.14
N HIS A 4 -7.51 -12.63 29.80
CA HIS A 4 -6.48 -11.70 29.37
C HIS A 4 -6.92 -10.97 28.08
N ARG A 5 -6.80 -9.64 28.05
CA ARG A 5 -7.27 -8.79 26.93
C ARG A 5 -6.11 -8.43 26.04
N ILE A 6 -6.21 -8.85 24.77
CA ILE A 6 -5.23 -8.50 23.74
C ILE A 6 -5.88 -7.52 22.77
N VAL A 7 -5.32 -6.32 22.63
CA VAL A 7 -5.74 -5.36 21.60
C VAL A 7 -4.73 -5.38 20.46
N ILE A 8 -5.23 -5.48 19.22
CA ILE A 8 -4.43 -5.43 17.99
C ILE A 8 -4.86 -4.22 17.18
N ILE A 9 -3.96 -3.28 16.94
CA ILE A 9 -4.21 -2.12 16.10
C ILE A 9 -3.77 -2.43 14.66
N GLY A 10 -4.73 -2.55 13.75
CA GLY A 10 -4.53 -2.85 12.33
C GLY A 10 -4.86 -4.29 11.95
N SER A 11 -5.45 -4.46 10.75
CA SER A 11 -5.82 -5.75 10.14
C SER A 11 -4.98 -6.10 8.91
N GLY A 12 -3.81 -5.46 8.74
CA GLY A 12 -2.84 -5.78 7.70
C GLY A 12 -2.14 -7.13 7.93
N PHE A 13 -1.04 -7.37 7.23
CA PHE A 13 -0.30 -8.65 7.33
C PHE A 13 0.09 -9.02 8.75
N ALA A 14 0.60 -8.07 9.55
CA ALA A 14 1.01 -8.35 10.91
C ALA A 14 -0.19 -8.61 11.83
N GLY A 15 -1.17 -7.70 11.88
CA GLY A 15 -2.31 -7.82 12.80
C GLY A 15 -3.15 -9.07 12.53
N LEU A 16 -3.46 -9.36 11.26
CA LEU A 16 -4.20 -10.58 10.90
C LEU A 16 -3.42 -11.85 11.24
N THR A 17 -2.11 -11.87 10.97
CA THR A 17 -1.25 -13.02 11.29
C THR A 17 -1.21 -13.28 12.80
N ALA A 18 -1.03 -12.22 13.60
CA ALA A 18 -1.03 -12.31 15.06
C ALA A 18 -2.36 -12.85 15.59
N ALA A 19 -3.49 -12.27 15.14
CA ALA A 19 -4.82 -12.72 15.56
C ALA A 19 -5.06 -14.20 15.26
N ARG A 20 -4.76 -14.64 14.03
CA ARG A 20 -4.92 -16.06 13.63
C ARG A 20 -4.02 -17.00 14.42
N ARG A 21 -2.79 -16.57 14.72
CA ARG A 21 -1.84 -17.38 15.49
C ARG A 21 -2.30 -17.57 16.94
N LEU A 22 -2.95 -16.56 17.52
CA LEU A 22 -3.48 -16.54 18.88
C LEU A 22 -4.88 -17.18 18.99
N LYS A 23 -5.40 -17.86 17.98
CA LYS A 23 -6.76 -18.43 17.97
C LYS A 23 -7.07 -19.38 19.14
N ASN A 24 -6.05 -20.06 19.67
CA ASN A 24 -6.19 -21.02 20.77
C ASN A 24 -5.69 -20.46 22.11
N ALA A 25 -5.28 -19.19 22.16
CA ALA A 25 -4.85 -18.54 23.41
C ALA A 25 -6.05 -18.32 24.33
N ASP A 26 -5.85 -18.46 25.64
CA ASP A 26 -6.86 -18.15 26.66
C ASP A 26 -6.89 -16.61 26.89
N ALA A 27 -7.36 -15.91 25.90
CA ALA A 27 -7.44 -14.46 25.86
C ALA A 27 -8.60 -14.00 24.98
N ASP A 28 -9.11 -12.81 25.26
CA ASP A 28 -10.06 -12.11 24.40
C ASP A 28 -9.30 -11.11 23.54
N ILE A 29 -9.43 -11.25 22.22
CA ILE A 29 -8.70 -10.45 21.24
C ILE A 29 -9.64 -9.41 20.63
N THR A 30 -9.25 -8.15 20.65
CA THR A 30 -9.96 -7.08 19.94
C THR A 30 -9.06 -6.50 18.85
N ILE A 31 -9.52 -6.56 17.59
CA ILE A 31 -8.84 -5.91 16.46
C ILE A 31 -9.51 -4.57 16.23
N LEU A 32 -8.73 -3.50 16.32
CA LEU A 32 -9.11 -2.12 15.96
C LEU A 32 -8.50 -1.79 14.60
N ALA A 33 -9.30 -1.71 13.55
CA ALA A 33 -8.82 -1.48 12.20
C ALA A 33 -9.60 -0.39 11.48
N ARG A 34 -8.91 0.54 10.83
CA ARG A 34 -9.52 1.63 10.06
C ARG A 34 -10.43 1.13 8.94
N THR A 35 -10.07 0.00 8.32
CA THR A 35 -10.83 -0.63 7.24
C THR A 35 -11.44 -1.95 7.68
N SER A 36 -12.55 -2.35 7.05
CA SER A 36 -13.26 -3.61 7.34
C SER A 36 -12.59 -4.84 6.71
N HIS A 37 -11.57 -4.64 5.86
CA HIS A 37 -10.95 -5.68 5.04
C HIS A 37 -9.45 -5.86 5.34
N HIS A 38 -8.93 -7.00 4.96
CA HIS A 38 -7.51 -7.29 4.87
C HIS A 38 -7.05 -7.08 3.43
N LEU A 39 -6.18 -6.11 3.19
CA LEU A 39 -5.68 -5.82 1.85
C LEU A 39 -4.44 -6.65 1.52
N PHE A 40 -4.49 -7.41 0.43
CA PHE A 40 -3.32 -8.02 -0.17
C PHE A 40 -2.63 -7.01 -1.12
N GLN A 41 -1.93 -6.05 -0.51
CA GLN A 41 -1.35 -4.88 -1.18
C GLN A 41 -0.42 -5.20 -2.38
N PRO A 42 0.33 -6.32 -2.43
CA PRO A 42 1.18 -6.62 -3.60
C PRO A 42 0.44 -6.69 -4.94
N LEU A 43 -0.88 -6.91 -4.94
CA LEU A 43 -1.69 -6.94 -6.17
C LEU A 43 -2.53 -5.67 -6.38
N LEU A 44 -2.31 -4.64 -5.59
CA LEU A 44 -3.09 -3.40 -5.65
C LEU A 44 -2.97 -2.69 -7.01
N TYR A 45 -1.79 -2.72 -7.62
CA TYR A 45 -1.56 -2.17 -8.95
C TYR A 45 -2.43 -2.84 -10.03
N GLN A 46 -2.80 -4.11 -9.86
CA GLN A 46 -3.68 -4.81 -10.79
C GLN A 46 -5.14 -4.35 -10.68
N VAL A 47 -5.55 -3.87 -9.51
CA VAL A 47 -6.85 -3.18 -9.35
C VAL A 47 -6.82 -1.83 -10.05
N ALA A 48 -5.75 -1.04 -9.83
CA ALA A 48 -5.59 0.26 -10.49
C ALA A 48 -5.51 0.19 -12.02
N THR A 49 -5.11 -0.95 -12.56
CA THR A 49 -4.99 -1.15 -14.02
C THR A 49 -6.05 -2.08 -14.60
N GLY A 50 -7.11 -2.41 -13.84
CA GLY A 50 -8.31 -3.10 -14.32
C GLY A 50 -8.18 -4.60 -14.56
N ILE A 51 -7.16 -5.28 -13.99
CA ILE A 51 -7.00 -6.75 -14.06
C ILE A 51 -7.86 -7.45 -13.02
N LEU A 52 -7.78 -6.99 -11.76
CA LEU A 52 -8.46 -7.57 -10.61
C LEU A 52 -9.52 -6.62 -10.06
N SER A 53 -10.55 -7.20 -9.48
CA SER A 53 -11.47 -6.44 -8.63
C SER A 53 -10.87 -6.20 -7.24
N GLU A 54 -11.34 -5.18 -6.54
CA GLU A 54 -11.01 -4.94 -5.14
C GLU A 54 -11.38 -6.13 -4.25
N GLY A 55 -12.50 -6.82 -4.56
CA GLY A 55 -12.96 -8.00 -3.84
C GLY A 55 -12.04 -9.22 -3.97
N ASP A 56 -11.25 -9.32 -5.04
CA ASP A 56 -10.29 -10.41 -5.22
C ASP A 56 -9.11 -10.33 -4.23
N ILE A 57 -8.72 -9.12 -3.83
CA ILE A 57 -7.54 -8.88 -3.00
C ILE A 57 -7.82 -8.31 -1.62
N ALA A 58 -9.09 -8.01 -1.31
CA ALA A 58 -9.48 -7.37 -0.05
C ALA A 58 -10.67 -8.06 0.63
N PRO A 59 -10.55 -9.36 1.00
CA PRO A 59 -11.60 -10.05 1.76
C PRO A 59 -11.81 -9.39 3.11
N THR A 60 -13.07 -9.39 3.60
CA THR A 60 -13.38 -8.77 4.89
C THR A 60 -12.70 -9.51 6.05
N THR A 61 -12.13 -8.75 6.98
CA THR A 61 -11.44 -9.33 8.16
C THR A 61 -12.38 -10.22 8.99
N ARG A 62 -13.67 -9.85 9.08
CA ARG A 62 -14.69 -10.66 9.78
C ARG A 62 -14.93 -12.00 9.11
N GLU A 63 -14.95 -12.06 7.77
CA GLU A 63 -15.07 -13.31 7.00
C GLU A 63 -13.87 -14.22 7.25
N ILE A 64 -12.66 -13.67 7.20
CA ILE A 64 -11.42 -14.43 7.42
C ILE A 64 -11.39 -15.05 8.84
N LEU A 65 -11.88 -14.32 9.83
CA LEU A 65 -11.82 -14.71 11.24
C LEU A 65 -13.14 -15.33 11.76
N ARG A 66 -14.12 -15.57 10.90
CA ARG A 66 -15.48 -16.06 11.27
C ARG A 66 -15.48 -17.29 12.17
N GLY A 67 -14.53 -18.20 11.96
CA GLY A 67 -14.41 -19.44 12.77
C GLY A 67 -13.63 -19.28 14.08
N GLN A 68 -13.09 -18.08 14.39
CA GLN A 68 -12.29 -17.83 15.58
C GLN A 68 -13.15 -17.17 16.67
N LYS A 69 -13.42 -17.92 17.77
CA LYS A 69 -14.38 -17.50 18.81
C LYS A 69 -13.84 -16.43 19.77
N ASN A 70 -12.51 -16.34 19.93
CA ASN A 70 -11.87 -15.44 20.88
C ASN A 70 -11.47 -14.08 20.24
N VAL A 71 -12.01 -13.73 19.07
CA VAL A 71 -11.69 -12.47 18.38
C VAL A 71 -12.92 -11.64 18.09
N THR A 72 -12.84 -10.36 18.40
CA THR A 72 -13.79 -9.30 18.01
C THR A 72 -13.09 -8.35 17.04
N VAL A 73 -13.73 -8.03 15.91
CA VAL A 73 -13.20 -7.09 14.93
C VAL A 73 -14.05 -5.83 14.96
N LEU A 74 -13.42 -4.68 15.19
CA LEU A 74 -14.07 -3.37 15.20
C LEU A 74 -13.46 -2.51 14.09
N GLN A 75 -14.31 -1.91 13.28
CA GLN A 75 -13.87 -0.84 12.40
C GLN A 75 -13.68 0.40 13.25
N ALA A 76 -12.44 0.85 13.38
CA ALA A 76 -12.07 1.88 14.33
C ALA A 76 -10.85 2.66 13.85
N LEU A 77 -10.93 3.99 13.91
CA LEU A 77 -9.77 4.86 13.79
C LEU A 77 -9.19 5.07 15.18
N VAL A 78 -8.01 4.52 15.43
CA VAL A 78 -7.29 4.74 16.69
C VAL A 78 -6.73 6.16 16.69
N GLU A 79 -7.05 6.91 17.75
CA GLU A 79 -6.66 8.31 17.96
C GLU A 79 -5.51 8.45 18.94
N GLU A 80 -5.53 7.64 20.02
CA GLU A 80 -4.55 7.72 21.10
C GLU A 80 -4.30 6.36 21.74
N ILE A 81 -3.07 6.14 22.16
CA ILE A 81 -2.63 5.00 22.97
C ILE A 81 -2.18 5.57 24.32
N ASP A 82 -2.98 5.40 25.36
CA ASP A 82 -2.65 5.76 26.73
C ASP A 82 -1.93 4.56 27.38
N VAL A 83 -0.62 4.70 27.52
CA VAL A 83 0.26 3.64 28.04
C VAL A 83 0.18 3.51 29.56
N GLU A 84 -0.15 4.60 30.27
CA GLU A 84 -0.25 4.62 31.75
C GLU A 84 -1.50 3.88 32.20
N THR A 85 -2.64 4.21 31.58
CA THR A 85 -3.94 3.57 31.91
C THR A 85 -4.18 2.29 31.14
N ARG A 86 -3.25 1.91 30.20
CA ARG A 86 -3.39 0.74 29.31
C ARG A 86 -4.70 0.75 28.54
N THR A 87 -5.02 1.87 27.91
CA THR A 87 -6.23 2.05 27.12
C THR A 87 -5.92 2.58 25.72
N VAL A 88 -6.69 2.12 24.74
CA VAL A 88 -6.67 2.63 23.36
C VAL A 88 -7.95 3.43 23.14
N LYS A 89 -7.82 4.71 22.83
CA LYS A 89 -8.95 5.57 22.44
C LYS A 89 -9.11 5.49 20.92
N TRP A 90 -10.34 5.31 20.49
CA TRP A 90 -10.66 5.17 19.07
C TRP A 90 -12.05 5.71 18.77
N ARG A 91 -12.29 6.02 17.51
CA ARG A 91 -13.62 6.43 17.02
C ARG A 91 -14.07 5.60 15.82
N ASN A 92 -15.37 5.49 15.70
CA ASN A 92 -16.05 5.05 14.49
C ASN A 92 -17.17 6.07 14.21
N HIS A 93 -17.07 6.78 13.11
CA HIS A 93 -17.88 7.95 12.84
C HIS A 93 -17.86 8.93 14.04
N ASN A 94 -19.02 9.28 14.62
CA ASN A 94 -19.14 10.19 15.77
C ASN A 94 -19.04 9.48 17.13
N LYS A 95 -18.84 8.17 17.14
CA LYS A 95 -18.79 7.41 18.38
C LYS A 95 -17.35 7.26 18.84
N HIS A 96 -17.02 7.91 19.97
CA HIS A 96 -15.72 7.78 20.64
C HIS A 96 -15.82 6.73 21.74
N GLU A 97 -14.86 5.81 21.74
CA GLU A 97 -14.83 4.67 22.64
C GLU A 97 -13.42 4.43 23.18
N ARG A 98 -13.32 3.58 24.21
CA ARG A 98 -12.06 3.13 24.80
C ARG A 98 -12.04 1.61 24.90
N THR A 99 -10.85 1.04 24.71
CA THR A 99 -10.64 -0.38 24.90
C THR A 99 -9.40 -0.58 25.76
N GLU A 100 -9.58 -1.24 26.90
CA GLU A 100 -8.48 -1.59 27.81
C GLU A 100 -7.73 -2.82 27.29
N TYR A 101 -6.43 -2.88 27.59
CA TYR A 101 -5.59 -4.02 27.22
C TYR A 101 -4.67 -4.47 28.36
N ASP A 102 -4.38 -5.76 28.37
CA ASP A 102 -3.32 -6.35 29.17
C ASP A 102 -2.07 -6.60 28.28
N THR A 103 -2.28 -6.81 26.96
CA THR A 103 -1.25 -6.84 25.94
C THR A 103 -1.72 -6.02 24.72
N LEU A 104 -0.84 -5.19 24.16
CA LEU A 104 -1.10 -4.38 22.98
C LEU A 104 -0.18 -4.80 21.83
N ILE A 105 -0.74 -4.96 20.63
CA ILE A 105 -0.01 -5.17 19.39
C ILE A 105 -0.27 -3.98 18.45
N VAL A 106 0.75 -3.16 18.21
CA VAL A 106 0.68 -2.01 17.30
C VAL A 106 1.18 -2.44 15.92
N ALA A 107 0.24 -2.64 15.01
CA ALA A 107 0.46 -3.17 13.65
C ALA A 107 -0.26 -2.31 12.59
N ALA A 108 -0.28 -0.98 12.78
CA ALA A 108 -1.02 -0.03 11.95
C ALA A 108 -0.41 0.19 10.55
N GLY A 109 0.73 -0.43 10.26
CA GLY A 109 1.39 -0.40 8.95
C GLY A 109 1.97 0.98 8.60
N ALA A 110 2.10 1.22 7.30
CA ALA A 110 2.66 2.44 6.75
C ALA A 110 1.78 3.02 5.64
N GLY A 111 1.82 4.33 5.49
CA GLY A 111 1.18 5.09 4.43
C GLY A 111 2.16 5.56 3.36
N GLN A 112 1.67 6.38 2.45
CA GLN A 112 2.47 7.05 1.45
C GLN A 112 3.27 8.19 2.10
N SER A 113 4.50 8.41 1.64
CA SER A 113 5.30 9.58 2.00
C SER A 113 5.53 10.45 0.78
N TYR A 114 5.30 11.73 0.93
CA TYR A 114 5.61 12.74 -0.09
C TYR A 114 6.86 13.56 0.29
N PHE A 115 7.67 13.05 1.24
CA PHE A 115 8.92 13.66 1.69
C PHE A 115 8.76 15.12 2.17
N GLY A 116 7.63 15.41 2.83
CA GLY A 116 7.29 16.75 3.34
C GLY A 116 6.50 17.63 2.35
N ASN A 117 6.18 17.12 1.16
CA ASN A 117 5.39 17.81 0.14
C ASN A 117 3.98 17.19 0.06
N ASP A 118 3.27 17.10 1.16
CA ASP A 118 1.99 16.36 1.25
C ASP A 118 0.91 16.92 0.29
N HIS A 119 1.03 18.20 -0.12
CA HIS A 119 0.18 18.80 -1.14
C HIS A 119 0.30 18.13 -2.53
N PHE A 120 1.36 17.37 -2.81
CA PHE A 120 1.47 16.58 -4.04
C PHE A 120 0.41 15.47 -4.15
N ALA A 121 -0.08 15.00 -3.00
CA ALA A 121 -1.10 13.95 -2.93
C ALA A 121 -2.37 14.27 -3.74
N VAL A 122 -2.72 15.55 -3.82
CA VAL A 122 -3.84 16.09 -4.60
C VAL A 122 -3.76 15.68 -6.06
N PHE A 123 -2.58 15.86 -6.65
CA PHE A 123 -2.36 15.71 -8.09
C PHE A 123 -1.72 14.37 -8.46
N ALA A 124 -1.01 13.73 -7.52
CA ALA A 124 -0.32 12.46 -7.69
C ALA A 124 -0.70 11.50 -6.56
N PRO A 125 -1.85 10.83 -6.64
CA PRO A 125 -2.29 9.87 -5.62
C PRO A 125 -1.28 8.75 -5.42
N GLY A 126 -1.19 8.28 -4.17
CA GLY A 126 -0.37 7.13 -3.80
C GLY A 126 -0.94 5.80 -4.24
N MET A 127 -0.32 4.69 -3.76
CA MET A 127 -0.75 3.32 -4.04
C MET A 127 -0.68 2.47 -2.76
N LYS A 128 -1.49 2.79 -1.76
CA LYS A 128 -1.47 2.13 -0.44
C LYS A 128 -2.82 1.54 -0.03
N THR A 129 -3.91 2.08 -0.55
CA THR A 129 -5.29 1.70 -0.19
C THR A 129 -6.08 1.28 -1.42
N ILE A 130 -7.22 0.63 -1.20
CA ILE A 130 -8.18 0.35 -2.28
C ILE A 130 -8.68 1.66 -2.91
N ASP A 131 -8.92 2.68 -2.10
CA ASP A 131 -9.39 3.99 -2.58
C ASP A 131 -8.38 4.61 -3.54
N ASP A 132 -7.07 4.55 -3.22
CA ASP A 132 -6.00 5.00 -4.12
C ASP A 132 -6.02 4.25 -5.46
N ALA A 133 -6.19 2.92 -5.41
CA ALA A 133 -6.20 2.10 -6.63
C ALA A 133 -7.43 2.38 -7.50
N LEU A 134 -8.60 2.58 -6.90
CA LEU A 134 -9.84 2.92 -7.62
C LEU A 134 -9.77 4.33 -8.22
N GLU A 135 -9.21 5.28 -7.50
CA GLU A 135 -8.96 6.62 -8.02
C GLU A 135 -7.97 6.59 -9.20
N LEU A 136 -6.84 5.90 -9.05
CA LEU A 136 -5.88 5.76 -10.13
C LEU A 136 -6.48 5.05 -11.34
N ARG A 137 -7.32 4.02 -11.13
CA ARG A 137 -8.07 3.38 -12.20
C ARG A 137 -8.93 4.39 -12.96
N ALA A 138 -9.67 5.23 -12.22
CA ALA A 138 -10.51 6.25 -12.82
C ALA A 138 -9.69 7.31 -13.58
N ARG A 139 -8.55 7.74 -13.04
CA ARG A 139 -7.65 8.72 -13.70
C ARG A 139 -7.00 8.13 -14.96
N ILE A 140 -6.54 6.88 -14.91
CA ILE A 140 -5.87 6.21 -16.04
C ILE A 140 -6.86 6.01 -17.19
N PHE A 141 -8.00 5.38 -16.95
CA PHE A 141 -9.00 5.15 -18.01
C PHE A 141 -9.66 6.45 -18.44
N GLY A 142 -9.98 7.35 -17.51
CA GLY A 142 -10.56 8.66 -17.80
C GLY A 142 -9.67 9.54 -18.67
N ALA A 143 -8.35 9.42 -18.57
CA ALA A 143 -7.42 10.17 -19.44
C ALA A 143 -7.59 9.79 -20.92
N PHE A 144 -7.78 8.50 -21.25
CA PHE A 144 -8.06 8.05 -22.62
C PHE A 144 -9.44 8.51 -23.11
N GLU A 145 -10.46 8.46 -22.26
CA GLU A 145 -11.81 8.93 -22.60
C GLU A 145 -11.84 10.43 -22.86
N LEU A 146 -11.12 11.23 -22.08
CA LEU A 146 -10.99 12.67 -22.29
C LEU A 146 -10.20 12.98 -23.56
N ALA A 147 -9.13 12.24 -23.84
CA ALA A 147 -8.34 12.41 -25.04
C ALA A 147 -9.14 12.09 -26.33
N GLU A 148 -10.11 11.15 -26.27
CA GLU A 148 -10.94 10.79 -27.42
C GLU A 148 -11.84 11.95 -27.89
N ILE A 149 -12.25 12.83 -26.99
CA ILE A 149 -13.12 13.98 -27.31
C ILE A 149 -12.36 15.30 -27.45
N GLU A 150 -11.08 15.32 -27.10
CA GLU A 150 -10.24 16.52 -27.17
C GLU A 150 -9.80 16.78 -28.62
N THR A 151 -9.75 18.05 -29.00
CA THR A 151 -9.41 18.48 -30.37
C THR A 151 -8.06 19.21 -30.46
N ASP A 152 -7.55 19.72 -29.32
CA ASP A 152 -6.23 20.33 -29.26
C ASP A 152 -5.15 19.23 -29.13
N PRO A 153 -4.25 19.07 -30.11
CA PRO A 153 -3.21 18.08 -30.08
C PRO A 153 -2.31 18.17 -28.83
N THR A 154 -2.06 19.38 -28.33
CA THR A 154 -1.25 19.59 -27.13
C THR A 154 -1.95 19.07 -25.88
N ALA A 155 -3.25 19.30 -25.78
CA ALA A 155 -4.05 18.75 -24.68
C ALA A 155 -4.17 17.22 -24.78
N VAL A 156 -4.30 16.65 -25.99
CA VAL A 156 -4.28 15.20 -26.23
C VAL A 156 -2.96 14.60 -25.77
N ASP A 157 -1.82 15.18 -26.14
CA ASP A 157 -0.48 14.70 -25.72
C ASP A 157 -0.33 14.72 -24.20
N LYS A 158 -0.82 15.74 -23.53
CA LYS A 158 -0.83 15.87 -22.07
C LYS A 158 -1.71 14.83 -21.40
N LEU A 159 -2.90 14.55 -21.93
CA LEU A 159 -3.82 13.50 -21.47
C LEU A 159 -3.24 12.09 -21.66
N LEU A 160 -2.52 11.85 -22.75
CA LEU A 160 -1.86 10.59 -23.05
C LEU A 160 -0.44 10.45 -22.46
N THR A 161 -0.03 11.37 -21.60
CA THR A 161 1.24 11.28 -20.85
C THR A 161 0.97 10.87 -19.40
N PHE A 162 1.56 9.75 -18.99
CA PHE A 162 1.43 9.16 -17.64
C PHE A 162 2.78 9.22 -16.96
N VAL A 163 2.83 9.81 -15.76
CA VAL A 163 4.07 9.92 -14.97
C VAL A 163 3.96 9.04 -13.72
N VAL A 164 4.89 8.11 -13.55
CA VAL A 164 5.01 7.26 -12.38
C VAL A 164 6.26 7.67 -11.60
N VAL A 165 6.08 8.15 -10.37
CA VAL A 165 7.16 8.61 -9.50
C VAL A 165 7.55 7.50 -8.54
N GLY A 166 8.81 7.08 -8.57
CA GLY A 166 9.36 5.98 -7.80
C GLY A 166 9.54 4.71 -8.62
N ALA A 167 10.78 4.27 -8.80
CA ALA A 167 11.15 3.07 -9.55
C ALA A 167 11.40 1.84 -8.64
N GLY A 168 10.79 1.78 -7.46
CA GLY A 168 10.64 0.56 -6.67
C GLY A 168 9.67 -0.43 -7.33
N PRO A 169 9.40 -1.60 -6.70
CA PRO A 169 8.52 -2.63 -7.26
C PRO A 169 7.17 -2.07 -7.73
N THR A 170 6.46 -1.32 -6.90
CA THR A 170 5.15 -0.75 -7.24
C THR A 170 5.19 0.15 -8.47
N GLY A 171 6.21 1.03 -8.58
CA GLY A 171 6.32 1.94 -9.72
C GLY A 171 6.67 1.23 -11.01
N VAL A 172 7.57 0.25 -10.96
CA VAL A 172 7.91 -0.61 -12.12
C VAL A 172 6.67 -1.37 -12.60
N GLU A 173 5.92 -1.98 -11.68
CA GLU A 173 4.68 -2.71 -11.98
C GLU A 173 3.62 -1.78 -12.58
N MET A 174 3.43 -0.58 -12.02
CA MET A 174 2.50 0.41 -12.55
C MET A 174 2.89 0.90 -13.95
N ALA A 175 4.13 1.30 -14.14
CA ALA A 175 4.62 1.80 -15.43
C ALA A 175 4.48 0.72 -16.52
N GLY A 176 4.88 -0.52 -16.22
CA GLY A 176 4.72 -1.65 -17.11
C GLY A 176 3.27 -1.92 -17.46
N GLN A 177 2.38 -1.91 -16.47
CA GLN A 177 0.96 -2.21 -16.66
C GLN A 177 0.21 -1.09 -17.40
N ILE A 178 0.52 0.19 -17.16
CA ILE A 178 -0.05 1.29 -17.93
C ILE A 178 0.41 1.20 -19.40
N ARG A 179 1.67 0.90 -19.62
CA ARG A 179 2.17 0.77 -20.99
C ARG A 179 1.57 -0.43 -21.74
N GLU A 180 1.41 -1.58 -21.06
CA GLU A 180 0.70 -2.74 -21.65
C GLU A 180 -0.78 -2.41 -21.93
N LEU A 181 -1.46 -1.72 -21.02
CA LEU A 181 -2.84 -1.27 -21.21
C LEU A 181 -2.96 -0.45 -22.50
N ALA A 182 -2.12 0.57 -22.66
CA ALA A 182 -2.13 1.47 -23.81
C ALA A 182 -1.77 0.77 -25.12
N SER A 183 -0.72 -0.08 -25.10
CA SER A 183 -0.18 -0.67 -26.34
C SER A 183 -0.90 -1.94 -26.81
N HIS A 184 -1.60 -2.63 -25.92
CA HIS A 184 -2.25 -3.92 -26.24
C HIS A 184 -3.76 -3.89 -25.97
N THR A 185 -4.17 -3.58 -24.75
CA THR A 185 -5.59 -3.71 -24.36
C THR A 185 -6.48 -2.70 -25.08
N LEU A 186 -6.08 -1.42 -25.07
CA LEU A 186 -6.89 -0.31 -25.65
C LEU A 186 -6.65 -0.11 -27.15
N LYS A 187 -5.72 -0.86 -27.74
CA LYS A 187 -5.39 -0.72 -29.15
C LYS A 187 -6.61 -0.93 -30.05
N GLY A 188 -6.97 0.10 -30.80
CA GLY A 188 -8.08 0.07 -31.75
C GLY A 188 -9.48 0.21 -31.13
N GLU A 189 -9.60 0.45 -29.83
CA GLU A 189 -10.89 0.72 -29.16
C GLU A 189 -11.38 2.14 -29.43
N PHE A 190 -10.48 3.11 -29.55
CA PHE A 190 -10.76 4.53 -29.78
C PHE A 190 -10.77 4.87 -31.27
N ARG A 191 -11.42 5.96 -31.67
CA ARG A 191 -11.57 6.38 -33.08
C ARG A 191 -10.77 7.62 -33.40
N ASN A 192 -10.65 8.57 -32.46
CA ASN A 192 -9.98 9.84 -32.67
C ASN A 192 -8.52 9.82 -32.19
N ILE A 193 -8.21 8.95 -31.22
CA ILE A 193 -6.86 8.79 -30.69
C ILE A 193 -6.29 7.41 -30.97
N ASP A 194 -4.96 7.31 -30.95
CA ASP A 194 -4.23 6.04 -30.93
C ASP A 194 -3.61 5.82 -29.56
N PRO A 195 -4.21 4.98 -28.67
CA PRO A 195 -3.67 4.73 -27.34
C PRO A 195 -2.22 4.23 -27.33
N THR A 196 -1.77 3.59 -28.43
CA THR A 196 -0.38 3.08 -28.51
C THR A 196 0.66 4.20 -28.47
N LYS A 197 0.28 5.44 -28.77
CA LYS A 197 1.12 6.64 -28.70
C LYS A 197 1.26 7.20 -27.29
N ALA A 198 0.50 6.69 -26.32
CA ALA A 198 0.61 7.13 -24.94
C ALA A 198 2.05 6.99 -24.42
N ARG A 199 2.53 8.04 -23.78
CA ARG A 199 3.83 8.07 -23.12
C ARG A 199 3.69 7.62 -21.67
N VAL A 200 4.55 6.73 -21.24
CA VAL A 200 4.64 6.31 -19.83
C VAL A 200 6.06 6.60 -19.36
N ILE A 201 6.18 7.48 -18.38
CA ILE A 201 7.45 8.00 -17.90
C ILE A 201 7.64 7.55 -16.44
N LEU A 202 8.71 6.80 -16.17
CA LEU A 202 9.10 6.35 -14.83
C LEU A 202 10.23 7.23 -14.32
N VAL A 203 10.04 7.85 -13.15
CA VAL A 203 10.96 8.82 -12.54
C VAL A 203 11.50 8.32 -11.23
N ASP A 204 12.81 8.35 -11.00
CA ASP A 204 13.42 8.02 -9.69
C ASP A 204 14.76 8.74 -9.48
N GLY A 205 15.08 9.04 -8.22
CA GLY A 205 16.39 9.55 -7.80
C GLY A 205 17.52 8.51 -7.84
N ALA A 206 17.21 7.23 -7.98
CA ALA A 206 18.19 6.15 -8.15
C ALA A 206 18.78 6.13 -9.56
N GLU A 207 19.90 5.45 -9.73
CA GLU A 207 20.56 5.27 -11.02
C GLU A 207 19.84 4.25 -11.89
N HIS A 208 19.31 3.17 -11.28
CA HIS A 208 18.59 2.10 -11.94
C HIS A 208 17.28 1.78 -11.22
N PRO A 209 16.26 1.25 -11.93
CA PRO A 209 15.04 0.76 -11.29
C PRO A 209 15.32 -0.43 -10.36
N LEU A 210 14.44 -0.65 -9.39
CA LEU A 210 14.51 -1.72 -8.40
C LEU A 210 15.82 -1.70 -7.57
N PRO A 211 16.23 -0.59 -6.95
CA PRO A 211 17.50 -0.50 -6.22
C PRO A 211 17.76 -1.64 -5.23
N PRO A 212 16.76 -2.15 -4.46
CA PRO A 212 16.99 -3.27 -3.53
C PRO A 212 17.35 -4.60 -4.20
N PHE A 213 17.11 -4.74 -5.50
CA PHE A 213 17.42 -5.97 -6.24
C PHE A 213 18.89 -6.03 -6.70
N GLY A 214 19.58 -4.89 -6.69
CA GLY A 214 20.96 -4.73 -7.14
C GLY A 214 21.07 -4.41 -8.63
N GLU A 215 22.23 -3.91 -9.03
CA GLU A 215 22.51 -3.35 -10.35
C GLU A 215 22.15 -4.30 -11.51
N GLU A 216 22.55 -5.57 -11.44
CA GLU A 216 22.30 -6.55 -12.53
C GLU A 216 20.80 -6.69 -12.85
N LEU A 217 19.94 -6.83 -11.82
CA LEU A 217 18.49 -6.94 -12.03
C LEU A 217 17.88 -5.59 -12.36
N GLY A 218 18.46 -4.48 -11.85
CA GLY A 218 18.10 -3.12 -12.25
C GLY A 218 18.28 -2.91 -13.75
N LEU A 219 19.45 -3.20 -14.30
CA LEU A 219 19.75 -3.09 -15.74
C LEU A 219 18.85 -3.98 -16.61
N LYS A 220 18.58 -5.22 -16.18
CA LYS A 220 17.64 -6.11 -16.89
C LYS A 220 16.20 -5.58 -16.86
N THR A 221 15.81 -4.92 -15.78
CA THR A 221 14.50 -4.28 -15.65
C THR A 221 14.41 -3.06 -16.57
N GLU A 222 15.46 -2.25 -16.60
CA GLU A 222 15.58 -1.09 -17.48
C GLU A 222 15.45 -1.48 -18.95
N GLU A 223 16.21 -2.50 -19.38
CA GLU A 223 16.12 -3.04 -20.75
C GLU A 223 14.70 -3.56 -21.07
N ALA A 224 14.05 -4.22 -20.11
CA ALA A 224 12.71 -4.77 -20.32
C ALA A 224 11.64 -3.67 -20.40
N LEU A 225 11.74 -2.61 -19.58
CA LEU A 225 10.86 -1.43 -19.60
C LEU A 225 11.06 -0.62 -20.90
N ALA A 226 12.32 -0.39 -21.32
CA ALA A 226 12.63 0.30 -22.56
C ALA A 226 12.07 -0.44 -23.79
N LYS A 227 12.21 -1.76 -23.84
CA LYS A 227 11.60 -2.60 -24.90
C LYS A 227 10.08 -2.55 -24.91
N LEU A 228 9.45 -2.30 -23.77
CA LEU A 228 8.00 -2.10 -23.66
C LEU A 228 7.59 -0.70 -24.15
N GLY A 229 8.52 0.26 -24.19
CA GLY A 229 8.28 1.64 -24.55
C GLY A 229 7.98 2.54 -23.35
N VAL A 230 8.48 2.18 -22.16
CA VAL A 230 8.51 3.07 -20.99
C VAL A 230 9.72 3.98 -21.08
N GLU A 231 9.51 5.28 -20.96
CA GLU A 231 10.58 6.28 -20.84
C GLU A 231 11.07 6.33 -19.39
N MET A 232 12.37 6.33 -19.16
CA MET A 232 12.92 6.37 -17.80
C MET A 232 13.69 7.66 -17.58
N LYS A 233 13.39 8.35 -16.48
CA LYS A 233 14.05 9.56 -15.99
C LYS A 233 14.70 9.21 -14.65
N MET A 234 15.87 8.56 -14.74
CA MET A 234 16.63 8.17 -13.56
C MET A 234 17.55 9.31 -13.11
N ASN A 235 18.06 9.25 -11.85
CA ASN A 235 18.83 10.33 -11.23
C ASN A 235 18.06 11.66 -11.16
N ALA A 236 16.73 11.62 -11.15
CA ALA A 236 15.84 12.76 -11.15
C ALA A 236 14.93 12.77 -9.92
N PHE A 237 14.81 13.91 -9.26
CA PHE A 237 13.92 14.11 -8.13
C PHE A 237 12.75 14.99 -8.57
N VAL A 238 11.54 14.64 -8.11
CA VAL A 238 10.35 15.48 -8.31
C VAL A 238 10.39 16.62 -7.31
N THR A 239 10.42 17.85 -7.81
CA THR A 239 10.46 19.08 -7.01
C THR A 239 9.15 19.87 -7.04
N GLY A 240 8.27 19.57 -7.99
CA GLY A 240 6.95 20.19 -8.11
C GLY A 240 5.94 19.24 -8.75
N VAL A 241 4.72 19.28 -8.24
CA VAL A 241 3.56 18.55 -8.79
C VAL A 241 2.34 19.46 -8.70
N ASP A 242 1.63 19.61 -9.81
CA ASP A 242 0.38 20.38 -9.91
C ASP A 242 -0.61 19.72 -10.88
N SER A 243 -1.72 20.39 -11.20
CA SER A 243 -2.73 19.87 -12.15
C SER A 243 -2.15 19.59 -13.52
N GLU A 244 -1.18 20.41 -13.96
CA GLU A 244 -0.65 20.43 -15.31
C GLU A 244 0.50 19.44 -15.54
N GLY A 245 1.25 19.05 -14.49
CA GLY A 245 2.35 18.11 -14.66
C GLY A 245 3.28 17.96 -13.46
N VAL A 246 4.52 17.59 -13.74
CA VAL A 246 5.59 17.44 -12.75
C VAL A 246 6.84 18.19 -13.16
N THR A 247 7.54 18.75 -12.18
CA THR A 247 8.86 19.37 -12.36
C THR A 247 9.92 18.41 -11.78
N LEU A 248 10.92 18.11 -12.58
CA LEU A 248 12.04 17.27 -12.22
C LEU A 248 13.30 18.10 -12.04
N LYS A 249 14.14 17.69 -11.11
CA LYS A 249 15.50 18.19 -10.95
C LYS A 249 16.48 17.03 -10.95
N TYR A 250 17.36 17.00 -11.93
CA TYR A 250 18.39 15.98 -12.05
C TYR A 250 19.55 16.22 -11.08
N LYS A 251 20.29 15.16 -10.76
CA LYS A 251 21.54 15.30 -10.00
C LYS A 251 22.57 16.22 -10.67
N SER A 252 22.49 16.39 -11.98
CA SER A 252 23.28 17.35 -12.75
C SER A 252 22.95 18.83 -12.44
N GLY A 253 21.79 19.09 -11.81
CA GLY A 253 21.25 20.42 -11.58
C GLY A 253 20.28 20.90 -12.66
N GLU A 254 20.16 20.18 -13.77
CA GLU A 254 19.19 20.46 -14.83
C GLU A 254 17.76 20.27 -14.31
N GLU A 255 16.85 21.13 -14.79
CA GLU A 255 15.43 21.03 -14.49
C GLU A 255 14.64 20.73 -15.77
N GLU A 256 13.64 19.87 -15.66
CA GLU A 256 12.74 19.49 -16.76
C GLU A 256 11.29 19.56 -16.29
N ARG A 257 10.42 20.12 -17.11
CA ARG A 257 8.97 20.09 -16.90
C ARG A 257 8.34 19.04 -17.80
N ILE A 258 7.52 18.17 -17.24
CA ILE A 258 6.73 17.18 -17.97
C ILE A 258 5.26 17.50 -17.79
N GLU A 259 4.58 17.84 -18.88
CA GLU A 259 3.14 18.06 -18.91
C GLU A 259 2.42 16.70 -18.84
N SER A 260 1.50 16.56 -17.89
CA SER A 260 0.74 15.31 -17.67
C SER A 260 -0.45 15.55 -16.78
N VAL A 261 -1.60 14.98 -17.12
CA VAL A 261 -2.79 14.98 -16.27
C VAL A 261 -2.74 13.82 -15.27
N CYS A 262 -2.24 12.65 -15.68
CA CYS A 262 -2.25 11.43 -14.85
C CYS A 262 -0.88 11.15 -14.24
N LYS A 263 -0.77 11.35 -12.93
CA LYS A 263 0.44 11.12 -12.13
C LYS A 263 0.17 10.07 -11.06
N VAL A 264 1.13 9.16 -10.84
CA VAL A 264 1.09 8.11 -9.82
C VAL A 264 2.28 8.27 -8.89
N TRP A 265 2.04 8.35 -7.58
CA TRP A 265 3.11 8.45 -6.61
C TRP A 265 3.38 7.08 -5.95
N ALA A 266 4.45 6.42 -6.39
CA ALA A 266 4.90 5.12 -5.88
C ALA A 266 6.18 5.23 -5.02
N ALA A 267 6.68 6.45 -4.80
CA ALA A 267 7.89 6.74 -4.03
C ALA A 267 7.57 6.98 -2.56
N GLY A 268 8.45 6.49 -1.69
CA GLY A 268 8.41 6.78 -0.25
C GLY A 268 7.34 6.04 0.55
N VAL A 269 7.72 5.70 1.77
CA VAL A 269 6.86 5.04 2.76
C VAL A 269 7.08 5.71 4.10
N ALA A 270 6.00 6.03 4.82
CA ALA A 270 6.05 6.53 6.18
C ALA A 270 5.20 5.64 7.09
N ALA A 271 5.71 5.28 8.26
CA ALA A 271 4.94 4.55 9.25
C ALA A 271 3.71 5.37 9.69
N SER A 272 2.70 4.68 10.20
CA SER A 272 1.50 5.33 10.75
C SER A 272 1.89 6.42 11.76
N PRO A 273 1.18 7.57 11.81
CA PRO A 273 1.39 8.62 12.80
C PRO A 273 1.37 8.12 14.26
N LEU A 274 0.71 6.98 14.51
CA LEU A 274 0.71 6.32 15.82
C LEU A 274 2.14 5.95 16.30
N GLY A 275 3.11 5.78 15.40
CA GLY A 275 4.50 5.52 15.78
C GLY A 275 5.11 6.73 16.49
N ARG A 276 4.93 7.93 15.95
CA ARG A 276 5.40 9.17 16.59
C ARG A 276 4.66 9.47 17.88
N ALA A 277 3.34 9.23 17.91
CA ALA A 277 2.54 9.41 19.13
C ALA A 277 3.02 8.45 20.25
N LEU A 278 3.27 7.17 19.90
CA LEU A 278 3.77 6.18 20.84
C LEU A 278 5.19 6.53 21.34
N GLY A 279 6.09 6.97 20.45
CA GLY A 279 7.42 7.45 20.83
C GLY A 279 7.36 8.65 21.78
N GLY A 280 6.47 9.62 21.52
CA GLY A 280 6.25 10.76 22.39
C GLY A 280 5.73 10.39 23.78
N ALA A 281 4.79 9.42 23.87
CA ALA A 281 4.21 8.95 25.13
C ALA A 281 5.18 8.10 25.97
N THR A 282 6.14 7.41 25.36
CA THR A 282 7.00 6.42 26.05
C THR A 282 8.48 6.80 26.09
N GLY A 283 8.88 7.84 25.34
CA GLY A 283 10.29 8.18 25.16
C GLY A 283 11.05 7.21 24.24
N ALA A 284 10.39 6.27 23.57
CA ALA A 284 11.01 5.37 22.61
C ALA A 284 11.51 6.13 21.37
N GLU A 285 12.68 5.75 20.87
CA GLU A 285 13.27 6.36 19.67
C GLU A 285 12.43 6.08 18.44
N VAL A 286 12.25 7.11 17.59
CA VAL A 286 11.49 7.04 16.35
C VAL A 286 12.37 7.53 15.20
N ASP A 287 12.49 6.75 14.13
CA ASP A 287 13.28 7.13 12.97
C ASP A 287 12.57 8.19 12.09
N ARG A 288 13.28 8.65 11.06
CA ARG A 288 12.74 9.68 10.14
C ARG A 288 11.46 9.23 9.42
N ALA A 289 11.31 7.93 9.17
CA ALA A 289 10.12 7.36 8.54
C ALA A 289 8.95 7.17 9.54
N GLY A 290 9.14 7.51 10.82
CA GLY A 290 8.12 7.36 11.86
C GLY A 290 8.04 5.96 12.48
N ARG A 291 9.04 5.09 12.22
CA ARG A 291 9.10 3.73 12.80
C ARG A 291 9.68 3.78 14.20
N VAL A 292 9.12 2.99 15.10
CA VAL A 292 9.50 2.94 16.51
C VAL A 292 10.60 1.89 16.72
N THR A 293 11.68 2.27 17.39
CA THR A 293 12.74 1.34 17.79
C THR A 293 12.22 0.38 18.84
N VAL A 294 12.42 -0.92 18.61
CA VAL A 294 11.93 -1.98 19.48
C VAL A 294 13.08 -2.81 20.04
N ASN A 295 12.82 -3.50 21.15
CA ASN A 295 13.72 -4.49 21.72
C ASN A 295 13.89 -5.69 20.78
N LYS A 296 14.86 -6.56 21.06
CA LYS A 296 15.08 -7.80 20.28
C LYS A 296 13.89 -8.76 20.32
N ASP A 297 13.03 -8.69 21.32
CA ASP A 297 11.80 -9.45 21.46
C ASP A 297 10.56 -8.73 20.87
N LEU A 298 10.80 -7.65 20.12
CA LEU A 298 9.80 -6.80 19.45
C LEU A 298 8.88 -6.03 20.43
N THR A 299 9.20 -6.01 21.71
CA THR A 299 8.52 -5.17 22.69
C THR A 299 9.03 -3.74 22.66
N LEU A 300 8.20 -2.82 23.11
CA LEU A 300 8.60 -1.44 23.29
C LEU A 300 9.54 -1.30 24.51
N PRO A 301 10.65 -0.55 24.42
CA PRO A 301 11.52 -0.31 25.57
C PRO A 301 10.75 0.24 26.78
N GLY A 302 10.88 -0.42 27.94
CA GLY A 302 10.17 -0.07 29.17
C GLY A 302 8.72 -0.61 29.26
N HIS A 303 8.16 -1.14 28.16
CA HIS A 303 6.76 -1.60 28.08
C HIS A 303 6.68 -3.02 27.50
N PRO A 304 6.99 -4.06 28.28
CA PRO A 304 7.02 -5.46 27.78
C PRO A 304 5.65 -6.00 27.37
N GLU A 305 4.57 -5.31 27.69
CA GLU A 305 3.19 -5.61 27.27
C GLU A 305 2.84 -5.06 25.89
N ILE A 306 3.67 -4.15 25.32
CA ILE A 306 3.41 -3.50 24.03
C ILE A 306 4.38 -4.05 22.97
N PHE A 307 3.84 -4.66 21.93
CA PHE A 307 4.59 -5.11 20.76
C PHE A 307 4.35 -4.17 19.58
N VAL A 308 5.43 -3.78 18.86
CA VAL A 308 5.32 -3.00 17.62
C VAL A 308 5.83 -3.85 16.47
N LEU A 309 4.99 -4.04 15.43
CA LEU A 309 5.21 -5.04 14.39
C LEU A 309 5.10 -4.48 12.97
N GLY A 310 5.71 -5.17 12.02
CA GLY A 310 5.64 -4.85 10.60
C GLY A 310 6.27 -3.49 10.28
N ASP A 311 5.62 -2.74 9.39
CA ASP A 311 6.16 -1.47 8.88
C ASP A 311 6.21 -0.34 9.96
N MET A 312 5.64 -0.59 11.14
CA MET A 312 5.71 0.32 12.28
C MET A 312 7.01 0.22 13.07
N MET A 313 7.69 -0.94 13.00
CA MET A 313 8.90 -1.18 13.79
C MET A 313 10.17 -0.74 13.06
N ALA A 314 11.10 -0.12 13.78
CA ALA A 314 12.49 0.03 13.38
C ALA A 314 13.29 -1.12 13.99
N PHE A 315 13.64 -2.11 13.18
CA PHE A 315 14.44 -3.27 13.58
C PHE A 315 15.55 -3.50 12.54
N PRO A 316 16.80 -3.66 12.96
CA PRO A 316 17.94 -3.80 12.05
C PRO A 316 17.75 -4.96 11.06
N GLY A 317 17.97 -4.70 9.76
CA GLY A 317 17.91 -5.72 8.71
C GLY A 317 16.50 -6.15 8.28
N VAL A 318 15.45 -5.56 8.83
CA VAL A 318 14.07 -5.87 8.43
C VAL A 318 13.52 -4.77 7.51
N PRO A 319 13.29 -5.08 6.23
CA PRO A 319 12.66 -4.14 5.31
C PRO A 319 11.15 -4.02 5.55
N GLY A 320 10.55 -2.91 5.13
CA GLY A 320 9.08 -2.69 5.15
C GLY A 320 8.38 -3.51 4.05
N VAL A 321 8.32 -4.82 4.24
CA VAL A 321 7.68 -5.77 3.31
C VAL A 321 6.76 -6.72 4.06
N ALA A 322 5.83 -7.36 3.34
CA ALA A 322 4.87 -8.30 3.92
C ALA A 322 5.53 -9.41 4.77
N GLN A 323 6.72 -9.90 4.36
CA GLN A 323 7.44 -10.93 5.12
C GLN A 323 7.96 -10.42 6.47
N GLY A 324 8.42 -9.16 6.56
CA GLY A 324 8.77 -8.53 7.85
C GLY A 324 7.56 -8.50 8.79
N ALA A 325 6.41 -8.11 8.27
CA ALA A 325 5.16 -8.07 9.02
C ALA A 325 4.66 -9.46 9.46
N ILE A 326 4.69 -10.45 8.58
CA ILE A 326 4.23 -11.82 8.88
C ILE A 326 5.15 -12.50 9.91
N GLN A 327 6.46 -12.37 9.76
CA GLN A 327 7.42 -13.03 10.64
C GLN A 327 7.45 -12.40 12.03
N SER A 328 7.45 -11.07 12.12
CA SER A 328 7.36 -10.36 13.39
C SER A 328 6.08 -10.71 14.16
N ALA A 329 4.95 -10.80 13.45
CA ALA A 329 3.68 -11.17 14.04
C ALA A 329 3.62 -12.61 14.56
N ARG A 330 4.24 -13.56 13.84
CA ARG A 330 4.36 -14.95 14.30
C ARG A 330 5.18 -15.06 15.58
N PHE A 331 6.32 -14.38 15.60
CA PHE A 331 7.19 -14.35 16.76
C PHE A 331 6.50 -13.74 17.98
N ALA A 332 5.89 -12.55 17.84
CA ALA A 332 5.17 -11.87 18.92
C ALA A 332 4.00 -12.72 19.45
N ALA A 333 3.20 -13.32 18.56
CA ALA A 333 2.09 -14.17 18.94
C ALA A 333 2.53 -15.42 19.69
N ASP A 334 3.64 -16.07 19.27
CA ASP A 334 4.20 -17.25 19.97
C ASP A 334 4.74 -16.84 21.35
N THR A 335 5.37 -15.69 21.47
CA THR A 335 5.83 -15.13 22.74
C THR A 335 4.67 -14.84 23.70
N ILE A 336 3.60 -14.19 23.19
CA ILE A 336 2.39 -13.89 23.97
C ILE A 336 1.71 -15.19 24.43
N ALA A 337 1.54 -16.16 23.53
CA ALA A 337 0.94 -17.44 23.86
C ALA A 337 1.73 -18.22 24.94
N ALA A 338 3.05 -18.20 24.86
CA ALA A 338 3.91 -18.79 25.88
C ALA A 338 3.78 -18.10 27.24
N ARG A 339 3.76 -16.75 27.28
CA ARG A 339 3.54 -15.98 28.51
C ARG A 339 2.19 -16.30 29.15
N LEU A 340 1.12 -16.40 28.37
CA LEU A 340 -0.21 -16.76 28.85
C LEU A 340 -0.28 -18.18 29.42
N ALA A 341 0.48 -19.12 28.84
CA ALA A 341 0.58 -20.49 29.32
C ALA A 341 1.55 -20.67 30.51
N GLY A 342 2.18 -19.60 31.01
CA GLY A 342 3.20 -19.66 32.06
C GLY A 342 4.45 -20.43 31.65
N SER A 343 4.74 -20.51 30.34
CA SER A 343 5.89 -21.23 29.78
C SER A 343 6.91 -20.27 29.15
N ALA A 344 8.15 -20.75 29.02
CA ALA A 344 9.16 -19.98 28.31
C ALA A 344 8.86 -19.94 26.79
N PRO A 345 9.03 -18.79 26.10
CA PRO A 345 8.92 -18.73 24.66
C PRO A 345 10.00 -19.56 23.97
N LYS A 346 9.70 -20.11 22.79
CA LYS A 346 10.65 -20.93 22.00
C LYS A 346 11.90 -20.15 21.56
N ALA A 347 11.75 -18.87 21.35
CA ALA A 347 12.82 -17.95 21.01
C ALA A 347 12.67 -16.65 21.81
N THR A 348 13.75 -16.14 22.35
CA THR A 348 13.78 -14.89 23.14
C THR A 348 14.08 -13.66 22.31
N GLU A 349 14.64 -13.85 21.12
CA GLU A 349 14.98 -12.77 20.19
C GLU A 349 14.39 -13.05 18.79
N PHE A 350 13.92 -12.01 18.15
CA PHE A 350 13.43 -12.08 16.78
C PHE A 350 14.59 -12.14 15.80
N VAL A 351 14.50 -13.05 14.86
CA VAL A 351 15.43 -13.19 13.74
C VAL A 351 14.65 -13.15 12.43
N TYR A 352 14.94 -12.16 11.61
CA TYR A 352 14.33 -12.06 10.28
C TYR A 352 15.00 -13.03 9.29
N ASN A 353 14.21 -13.83 8.61
CA ASN A 353 14.66 -14.68 7.53
C ASN A 353 14.24 -14.05 6.20
N ASP A 354 15.21 -13.48 5.48
CA ASP A 354 14.95 -12.89 4.17
C ASP A 354 14.51 -13.96 3.16
N LYS A 355 13.28 -13.83 2.68
CA LYS A 355 12.69 -14.71 1.66
C LYS A 355 12.96 -14.25 0.23
N GLY A 356 13.69 -13.15 0.09
CA GLY A 356 13.94 -12.51 -1.19
C GLY A 356 12.87 -11.52 -1.61
N SER A 357 13.06 -10.97 -2.80
CA SER A 357 12.20 -9.96 -3.40
C SER A 357 11.85 -10.33 -4.82
N MET A 358 10.66 -9.93 -5.26
CA MET A 358 10.20 -10.15 -6.63
C MET A 358 9.30 -9.00 -7.09
N ALA A 359 9.36 -8.72 -8.41
CA ALA A 359 8.51 -7.72 -9.04
C ALA A 359 8.18 -8.14 -10.47
N THR A 360 6.95 -7.86 -10.92
CA THR A 360 6.61 -7.98 -12.34
C THR A 360 7.02 -6.70 -13.09
N ILE A 361 7.42 -6.86 -14.32
CA ILE A 361 7.71 -5.73 -15.21
C ILE A 361 6.57 -5.59 -16.21
N ALA A 362 6.12 -6.71 -16.75
CA ALA A 362 5.09 -6.80 -17.76
C ALA A 362 4.54 -8.23 -17.78
N ARG A 363 3.53 -8.49 -18.62
CA ARG A 363 3.02 -9.84 -18.88
C ARG A 363 4.17 -10.77 -19.31
N PHE A 364 4.31 -11.91 -18.63
CA PHE A 364 5.37 -12.90 -18.84
C PHE A 364 6.80 -12.41 -18.55
N LYS A 365 6.95 -11.27 -17.89
CA LYS A 365 8.25 -10.71 -17.51
C LYS A 365 8.24 -10.30 -16.04
N ALA A 366 9.14 -10.87 -15.26
CA ALA A 366 9.37 -10.53 -13.88
C ALA A 366 10.85 -10.67 -13.51
N VAL A 367 11.21 -10.17 -12.36
CA VAL A 367 12.51 -10.37 -11.71
C VAL A 367 12.31 -10.93 -10.31
N VAL A 368 13.18 -11.87 -9.93
CA VAL A 368 13.21 -12.49 -8.61
C VAL A 368 14.64 -12.51 -8.10
N LYS A 369 14.84 -12.09 -6.86
CA LYS A 369 16.10 -12.19 -6.12
C LYS A 369 15.84 -12.98 -4.85
N MET A 370 16.51 -14.10 -4.67
CA MET A 370 16.34 -14.99 -3.52
C MET A 370 17.73 -15.47 -3.05
N GLY A 371 18.28 -14.80 -2.06
CA GLY A 371 19.69 -14.96 -1.70
C GLY A 371 20.61 -14.67 -2.89
N ASN A 372 21.37 -15.66 -3.33
CA ASN A 372 22.24 -15.56 -4.52
C ASN A 372 21.54 -15.91 -5.83
N THR A 373 20.32 -16.45 -5.76
CA THR A 373 19.58 -16.84 -6.98
C THR A 373 18.87 -15.61 -7.55
N LYS A 374 19.08 -15.39 -8.85
CA LYS A 374 18.46 -14.34 -9.65
C LYS A 374 17.73 -14.98 -10.82
N LEU A 375 16.42 -14.75 -10.92
CA LEU A 375 15.60 -15.23 -12.04
C LEU A 375 15.02 -14.03 -12.78
N THR A 376 14.85 -14.16 -14.09
CA THR A 376 14.24 -13.13 -14.95
C THR A 376 13.33 -13.75 -16.00
N GLY A 377 12.48 -12.92 -16.60
CA GLY A 377 11.61 -13.35 -17.71
C GLY A 377 10.45 -14.24 -17.28
N PHE A 378 10.11 -15.22 -18.11
CA PHE A 378 8.91 -16.06 -17.93
C PHE A 378 8.98 -16.94 -16.68
N VAL A 379 10.13 -17.53 -16.37
CA VAL A 379 10.30 -18.38 -15.17
C VAL A 379 10.09 -17.57 -13.90
N ALA A 380 10.69 -16.38 -13.85
CA ALA A 380 10.47 -15.45 -12.73
C ALA A 380 9.01 -15.05 -12.60
N TRP A 381 8.31 -14.83 -13.72
CA TRP A 381 6.91 -14.47 -13.75
C TRP A 381 6.00 -15.60 -13.23
N VAL A 382 6.25 -16.85 -13.62
CA VAL A 382 5.51 -18.02 -13.08
C VAL A 382 5.73 -18.17 -11.58
N ALA A 383 6.99 -18.03 -11.11
CA ALA A 383 7.31 -18.06 -9.69
C ALA A 383 6.59 -16.94 -8.92
N TRP A 384 6.54 -15.74 -9.50
CA TRP A 384 5.82 -14.61 -8.94
C TRP A 384 4.32 -14.91 -8.82
N CYS A 385 3.65 -15.38 -9.88
CA CYS A 385 2.23 -15.73 -9.87
C CYS A 385 1.93 -16.79 -8.80
N PHE A 386 2.72 -17.85 -8.76
CA PHE A 386 2.54 -18.96 -7.80
C PHE A 386 2.67 -18.47 -6.36
N LEU A 387 3.72 -17.72 -6.04
CA LEU A 387 3.95 -17.23 -4.68
C LEU A 387 2.84 -16.28 -4.24
N HIS A 388 2.46 -15.32 -5.07
CA HIS A 388 1.41 -14.37 -4.72
C HIS A 388 0.07 -15.06 -4.49
N LEU A 389 -0.29 -16.04 -5.34
CA LEU A 389 -1.51 -16.82 -5.17
C LEU A 389 -1.55 -17.57 -3.83
N LEU A 390 -0.41 -18.13 -3.39
CA LEU A 390 -0.31 -18.81 -2.09
C LEU A 390 -0.49 -17.87 -0.89
N TYR A 391 -0.07 -16.62 -1.02
CA TYR A 391 -0.16 -15.64 0.08
C TYR A 391 -1.48 -14.88 0.12
N ILE A 392 -2.30 -14.92 -0.92
CA ILE A 392 -3.67 -14.37 -0.89
C ILE A 392 -4.47 -15.11 0.17
N VAL A 393 -5.14 -14.34 1.03
CA VAL A 393 -5.96 -14.89 2.10
C VAL A 393 -7.38 -15.18 1.60
N GLY A 394 -7.82 -16.42 1.81
CA GLY A 394 -9.16 -16.87 1.46
C GLY A 394 -9.23 -17.65 0.14
N PHE A 395 -9.85 -18.83 0.18
CA PHE A 395 -9.98 -19.70 -0.99
C PHE A 395 -10.71 -19.04 -2.15
N LYS A 396 -11.78 -18.29 -1.86
CA LYS A 396 -12.54 -17.53 -2.87
C LYS A 396 -11.65 -16.53 -3.62
N SER A 397 -10.85 -15.75 -2.87
CA SER A 397 -9.93 -14.77 -3.44
C SER A 397 -8.84 -15.42 -4.27
N GLN A 398 -8.29 -16.56 -3.82
CA GLN A 398 -7.30 -17.32 -4.61
C GLN A 398 -7.87 -17.80 -5.94
N VAL A 399 -9.06 -18.41 -5.92
CA VAL A 399 -9.72 -18.90 -7.13
C VAL A 399 -10.13 -17.73 -8.04
N GLY A 400 -10.71 -16.67 -7.50
CA GLY A 400 -11.09 -15.47 -8.25
C GLY A 400 -9.90 -14.84 -8.96
N THR A 401 -8.79 -14.64 -8.25
CA THR A 401 -7.54 -14.12 -8.83
C THR A 401 -6.99 -15.04 -9.92
N LEU A 402 -6.98 -16.36 -9.70
CA LEU A 402 -6.50 -17.31 -10.70
C LEU A 402 -7.34 -17.26 -11.98
N VAL A 403 -8.67 -17.22 -11.86
CA VAL A 403 -9.60 -17.10 -12.99
C VAL A 403 -9.42 -15.77 -13.72
N SER A 404 -9.32 -14.66 -12.98
CA SER A 404 -9.09 -13.33 -13.55
C SER A 404 -7.76 -13.28 -14.31
N TRP A 405 -6.69 -13.85 -13.75
CA TRP A 405 -5.39 -13.96 -14.43
C TRP A 405 -5.44 -14.83 -15.68
N PHE A 406 -6.14 -15.97 -15.60
CA PHE A 406 -6.28 -16.85 -16.76
C PHE A 406 -6.88 -16.09 -17.96
N PHE A 407 -8.00 -15.41 -17.77
CA PHE A 407 -8.64 -14.64 -18.84
C PHE A 407 -7.79 -13.45 -19.27
N SER A 408 -7.28 -12.64 -18.34
CA SER A 408 -6.49 -11.45 -18.66
C SER A 408 -5.19 -11.78 -19.38
N PHE A 409 -4.51 -12.85 -18.97
CA PHE A 409 -3.25 -13.25 -19.61
C PHE A 409 -3.43 -13.97 -20.94
N LEU A 410 -4.55 -14.63 -21.20
CA LEU A 410 -4.82 -15.23 -22.50
C LEU A 410 -5.34 -14.21 -23.51
N SER A 411 -6.36 -13.44 -23.15
CA SER A 411 -7.02 -12.52 -24.08
C SER A 411 -6.38 -11.13 -24.15
N GLY A 412 -5.56 -10.74 -23.14
CA GLY A 412 -5.10 -9.36 -22.99
C GLY A 412 -6.19 -8.41 -22.49
N ALA A 413 -7.38 -8.93 -22.15
CA ALA A 413 -8.50 -8.14 -21.69
C ALA A 413 -8.30 -7.65 -20.24
N ARG A 414 -8.89 -6.50 -19.94
CA ARG A 414 -8.96 -5.91 -18.60
C ARG A 414 -10.44 -5.81 -18.21
N PRO A 415 -10.99 -6.78 -17.47
CA PRO A 415 -12.43 -6.83 -17.21
C PRO A 415 -12.92 -5.76 -16.22
N GLN A 416 -12.04 -5.21 -15.39
CA GLN A 416 -12.36 -4.28 -14.30
C GLN A 416 -12.09 -2.82 -14.71
N ARG A 417 -12.65 -2.36 -15.86
CA ARG A 417 -12.43 -1.01 -16.40
C ARG A 417 -13.52 -0.01 -16.02
N THR A 418 -14.57 -0.46 -15.36
CA THR A 418 -15.66 0.41 -14.94
C THR A 418 -15.16 1.46 -13.96
N THR A 419 -15.46 2.72 -14.26
CA THR A 419 -15.18 3.89 -13.43
C THR A 419 -16.46 4.59 -13.05
N THR A 420 -16.50 5.23 -11.90
CA THR A 420 -17.66 6.01 -11.45
C THR A 420 -17.27 7.45 -11.20
N ASN A 421 -18.23 8.38 -11.33
CA ASN A 421 -17.97 9.79 -11.02
C ASN A 421 -17.52 10.01 -9.57
N GLN A 422 -17.98 9.18 -8.64
CA GLN A 422 -17.54 9.25 -7.24
C GLN A 422 -16.03 8.98 -7.10
N GLN A 423 -15.48 8.08 -7.90
CA GLN A 423 -14.03 7.79 -7.88
C GLN A 423 -13.20 8.95 -8.44
N LEU A 424 -13.72 9.67 -9.43
CA LEU A 424 -13.06 10.85 -10.00
C LEU A 424 -13.19 12.09 -9.11
N VAL A 425 -14.38 12.31 -8.55
CA VAL A 425 -14.74 13.54 -7.84
C VAL A 425 -14.43 13.46 -6.35
N GLY A 426 -14.39 12.25 -5.77
CA GLY A 426 -14.27 12.05 -4.33
C GLY A 426 -13.04 12.73 -3.72
N ARG A 427 -11.88 12.61 -4.34
CA ARG A 427 -10.68 13.30 -3.86
C ARG A 427 -10.77 14.81 -4.04
N LEU A 428 -11.21 15.29 -5.22
CA LEU A 428 -11.38 16.72 -5.47
C LEU A 428 -12.31 17.37 -4.45
N ALA A 429 -13.39 16.66 -4.09
CA ALA A 429 -14.30 17.11 -3.03
C ALA A 429 -13.59 17.15 -1.66
N LEU A 430 -12.84 16.11 -1.29
CA LEU A 430 -12.08 16.06 -0.04
C LEU A 430 -11.02 17.17 0.05
N GLU A 431 -10.40 17.52 -1.07
CA GLU A 431 -9.43 18.61 -1.16
C GLU A 431 -10.08 19.98 -0.94
N GLN A 432 -11.24 20.22 -1.55
CA GLN A 432 -11.97 21.46 -1.37
C GLN A 432 -12.55 21.62 0.04
N LEU A 433 -12.92 20.51 0.68
CA LEU A 433 -13.55 20.47 1.99
C LEU A 433 -12.55 20.31 3.16
N GLY A 434 -11.27 20.09 2.87
CA GLY A 434 -10.21 19.88 3.85
C GLY A 434 -10.13 18.47 4.46
N ALA A 435 -9.04 18.18 5.15
CA ALA A 435 -8.71 16.83 5.65
C ALA A 435 -9.71 16.25 6.68
N GLY A 436 -10.49 17.10 7.35
CA GLY A 436 -11.54 16.68 8.29
C GLY A 436 -12.87 16.29 7.64
N ALA A 437 -13.06 16.63 6.37
CA ALA A 437 -14.35 16.51 5.69
C ALA A 437 -14.79 15.07 5.44
N SER A 438 -13.88 14.13 5.30
CA SER A 438 -14.24 12.71 5.08
C SER A 438 -15.08 12.13 6.23
N GLY A 439 -14.76 12.50 7.47
CA GLY A 439 -15.56 12.11 8.64
C GLY A 439 -16.95 12.76 8.62
N LYS A 440 -17.00 14.04 8.35
CA LYS A 440 -18.25 14.83 8.29
C LYS A 440 -19.18 14.37 7.16
N LEU A 441 -18.64 14.12 5.95
CA LEU A 441 -19.42 13.61 4.81
C LEU A 441 -20.06 12.25 5.07
N VAL A 442 -19.37 11.36 5.78
CA VAL A 442 -19.92 10.02 6.10
C VAL A 442 -21.04 10.11 7.12
N VAL A 443 -21.01 11.12 7.97
CA VAL A 443 -22.00 11.35 9.06
C VAL A 443 -23.19 12.17 8.59
N GLY A 444 -23.07 12.88 7.46
CA GLY A 444 -24.12 13.78 6.95
C GLY A 444 -24.18 15.11 7.70
N GLU A 445 -23.12 15.53 8.39
CA GLU A 445 -23.00 16.86 8.96
C GLU A 445 -22.81 17.90 7.85
N ASP A 446 -23.56 19.00 7.91
CA ASP A 446 -23.48 20.08 6.93
C ASP A 446 -22.16 20.83 7.07
N VAL A 447 -21.27 20.64 6.11
CA VAL A 447 -19.95 21.27 6.06
C VAL A 447 -20.05 22.78 5.77
N ALA A 448 -21.24 23.23 5.31
CA ALA A 448 -21.48 24.63 4.94
C ALA A 448 -21.60 25.58 6.15
N GLU A 449 -21.92 25.09 7.35
CA GLU A 449 -22.10 25.96 8.52
C GLU A 449 -20.79 26.42 9.17
N GLU A 450 -19.68 25.70 9.00
CA GLU A 450 -18.39 26.10 9.58
C GLU A 450 -17.67 27.18 8.76
N GLN A 451 -17.83 27.19 7.44
CA GLN A 451 -17.24 28.24 6.57
C GLN A 451 -17.93 29.60 6.72
N ALA A 452 -19.20 29.63 7.17
CA ALA A 452 -19.94 30.86 7.42
C ALA A 452 -19.62 31.51 8.80
N GLN A 453 -18.82 30.87 9.64
CA GLN A 453 -18.38 31.41 10.93
C GLN A 453 -16.93 31.89 10.95
N GLU A 454 -16.15 31.63 9.89
CA GLU A 454 -14.76 32.12 9.74
C GLU A 454 -14.62 33.32 8.78
N ASP A 455 -15.70 33.77 8.09
CA ASP A 455 -15.81 35.03 7.36
C ASP A 455 -16.54 36.09 8.22
#